data_aa37a452ac64856d58ef2a5034c86cd1
#
_entry.id   aa37a452ac64856d58ef2a5034c86cd1
#
_cell.length_a   1.000
_cell.length_b   1.000
_cell.length_c   1.000
_cell.angle_alpha   90.00
_cell.angle_beta   90.00
_cell.angle_gamma   90.00
#
_symmetry.space_group_name_H-M   'P 1'
#
loop_
_entity.id
_entity.type
_entity.pdbx_description
1 polymer ?
#
loop_
_entity_poly.entity_id
_entity_poly.type
_entity_poly.pdbx_seq_one_letter_code
_entity_poly.pdbx_strand_id
1 'polypeptide(L)'
;ESGRMAVIDIGSSSVRLVIYDDVQGYPFLILNQKIWAAFAENKGEGEFNLEQTKIDRVMAALEWFIWTARQTQCSHMVVFATSAVREAQNGKDFVQQAERKIGGRIHILSGEAEAHLATTGAMASIPDAKGVVIDLGGGSLELSDTSQKHFTSLPLGVLSLKALSGDDPVKAKAILVKEIQKIDWLKDLPGNSIVAIGSGMRSIARLHMAAFDYPLEITHDYNLPPETGIEFCQKLINGEDMGVRVQNISKAYKDVLPYRAAALCALLELENIDNVRFATFGIREGVLFSQMASCPVSRDPLKAFALELAHRQGR
;
A
#
# COMPACT_ATOMS: atom_id res chain seq x y z
N GLU A 1 13.19 -22.31 -13.02
CA GLU A 1 12.93 -21.73 -14.35
C GLU A 1 12.73 -20.23 -14.16
N SER A 2 13.58 -19.41 -14.81
CA SER A 2 13.37 -17.98 -14.88
C SER A 2 12.12 -17.68 -15.69
N GLY A 3 11.22 -16.86 -15.17
CA GLY A 3 9.99 -16.55 -15.87
C GLY A 3 9.30 -15.34 -15.28
N ARG A 4 8.40 -14.73 -16.07
CA ARG A 4 7.60 -13.59 -15.62
C ARG A 4 6.60 -14.00 -14.57
N MET A 5 6.43 -13.14 -13.58
CA MET A 5 5.45 -13.33 -12.51
C MET A 5 4.40 -12.24 -12.55
N ALA A 6 3.14 -12.64 -12.56
CA ALA A 6 1.99 -11.75 -12.37
C ALA A 6 1.54 -11.78 -10.90
N VAL A 7 1.32 -10.61 -10.33
CA VAL A 7 0.71 -10.43 -9.01
C VAL A 7 -0.57 -9.64 -9.19
N ILE A 8 -1.71 -10.21 -8.80
CA ILE A 8 -3.01 -9.55 -8.82
C ILE A 8 -3.46 -9.29 -7.38
N ASP A 9 -3.66 -8.03 -7.07
CA ASP A 9 -4.04 -7.50 -5.76
C ASP A 9 -5.49 -7.01 -5.83
N ILE A 10 -6.41 -7.68 -5.12
CA ILE A 10 -7.82 -7.28 -5.01
C ILE A 10 -7.99 -6.53 -3.69
N GLY A 11 -7.79 -5.22 -3.76
CA GLY A 11 -7.86 -4.34 -2.60
C GLY A 11 -9.23 -3.67 -2.42
N SER A 12 -9.41 -2.99 -1.31
CA SER A 12 -10.64 -2.28 -0.95
C SER A 12 -10.98 -1.12 -1.87
N SER A 13 -9.98 -0.42 -2.40
CA SER A 13 -10.17 0.72 -3.31
C SER A 13 -9.95 0.35 -4.77
N SER A 14 -9.12 -0.63 -5.07
CA SER A 14 -8.73 -0.95 -6.45
C SER A 14 -8.27 -2.38 -6.61
N VAL A 15 -8.43 -2.90 -7.82
CA VAL A 15 -7.78 -4.13 -8.27
C VAL A 15 -6.57 -3.77 -9.12
N ARG A 16 -5.45 -4.46 -8.92
CA ARG A 16 -4.20 -4.14 -9.59
C ARG A 16 -3.52 -5.40 -10.12
N LEU A 17 -3.06 -5.34 -11.36
CA LEU A 17 -2.13 -6.30 -11.93
C LEU A 17 -0.74 -5.67 -11.99
N VAL A 18 0.25 -6.40 -11.49
CA VAL A 18 1.67 -6.07 -11.66
C VAL A 18 2.37 -7.28 -12.28
N ILE A 19 3.19 -7.04 -13.29
CA ILE A 19 4.00 -8.08 -13.94
C ILE A 19 5.46 -7.72 -13.78
N TYR A 20 6.21 -8.66 -13.22
CA TYR A 20 7.66 -8.59 -13.07
C TYR A 20 8.35 -9.55 -14.04
N ASP A 21 9.45 -9.11 -14.62
CA ASP A 21 10.34 -9.90 -15.46
C ASP A 21 11.47 -10.46 -14.60
N ASP A 22 11.80 -11.71 -14.84
CA ASP A 22 12.85 -12.47 -14.20
C ASP A 22 12.89 -12.39 -12.66
N VAL A 23 12.27 -13.37 -12.05
CA VAL A 23 12.23 -13.51 -10.58
C VAL A 23 13.50 -14.08 -9.95
N GLN A 24 14.57 -14.27 -10.71
CA GLN A 24 15.86 -14.77 -10.17
C GLN A 24 16.86 -13.65 -9.86
N GLY A 25 16.73 -12.50 -10.54
CA GLY A 25 17.52 -11.30 -10.32
C GLY A 25 16.77 -10.21 -9.55
N TYR A 26 17.12 -8.95 -9.75
CA TYR A 26 16.34 -7.83 -9.24
C TYR A 26 15.00 -7.75 -10.02
N PRO A 27 13.84 -7.70 -9.33
CA PRO A 27 12.55 -7.73 -10.00
C PRO A 27 12.34 -6.50 -10.87
N PHE A 28 12.28 -6.70 -12.18
CA PHE A 28 12.07 -5.62 -13.14
C PHE A 28 10.58 -5.49 -13.46
N LEU A 29 10.01 -4.31 -13.16
CA LEU A 29 8.61 -4.03 -13.42
C LEU A 29 8.34 -3.85 -14.91
N ILE A 30 7.54 -4.75 -15.51
CA ILE A 30 7.11 -4.66 -16.91
C ILE A 30 5.79 -3.91 -17.04
N LEU A 31 4.82 -4.25 -16.18
CA LEU A 31 3.45 -3.74 -16.27
C LEU A 31 2.89 -3.45 -14.89
N ASN A 32 2.16 -2.34 -14.78
CA ASN A 32 1.42 -1.98 -13.58
C ASN A 32 0.09 -1.35 -13.99
N GLN A 33 -0.98 -2.14 -13.94
CA GLN A 33 -2.33 -1.71 -14.27
C GLN A 33 -3.21 -1.65 -13.03
N LYS A 34 -3.97 -0.58 -12.88
CA LYS A 34 -4.86 -0.34 -11.75
C LYS A 34 -6.26 0.00 -12.24
N ILE A 35 -7.26 -0.70 -11.70
CA ILE A 35 -8.68 -0.44 -11.94
C ILE A 35 -9.35 -0.10 -10.61
N TRP A 36 -10.10 0.99 -10.59
CA TRP A 36 -10.82 1.42 -9.38
C TRP A 36 -12.00 0.49 -9.11
N ALA A 37 -11.99 -0.16 -7.94
CA ALA A 37 -13.01 -1.12 -7.51
C ALA A 37 -14.01 -0.53 -6.53
N ALA A 38 -13.54 0.31 -5.59
CA ALA A 38 -14.33 0.99 -4.55
C ALA A 38 -15.15 0.02 -3.66
N PHE A 39 -14.63 -1.17 -3.37
CA PHE A 39 -15.33 -2.18 -2.59
C PHE A 39 -15.70 -1.72 -1.18
N ALA A 40 -14.85 -0.91 -0.54
CA ALA A 40 -15.08 -0.42 0.83
C ALA A 40 -15.71 0.99 0.90
N GLU A 41 -16.20 1.54 -0.22
CA GLU A 41 -16.72 2.92 -0.26
C GLU A 41 -17.94 3.14 0.65
N ASN A 42 -18.76 2.10 0.81
CA ASN A 42 -19.97 2.15 1.63
C ASN A 42 -19.82 1.35 2.94
N LYS A 43 -18.59 1.06 3.36
CA LYS A 43 -18.32 0.35 4.61
C LYS A 43 -18.46 1.32 5.79
N GLY A 44 -19.61 1.29 6.47
CA GLY A 44 -19.83 1.94 7.75
C GLY A 44 -19.51 1.02 8.94
N GLU A 45 -20.05 1.33 10.12
CA GLU A 45 -20.02 0.42 11.27
C GLU A 45 -20.97 -0.76 11.01
N GLY A 46 -20.46 -1.98 11.17
CA GLY A 46 -21.25 -3.22 11.08
C GLY A 46 -20.97 -4.08 9.85
N GLU A 47 -21.89 -5.00 9.61
CA GLU A 47 -21.80 -5.95 8.50
C GLU A 47 -22.06 -5.27 7.15
N PHE A 48 -21.24 -5.58 6.15
CA PHE A 48 -21.43 -5.05 4.81
C PHE A 48 -21.33 -6.13 3.74
N ASN A 49 -21.89 -5.86 2.57
CA ASN A 49 -21.81 -6.69 1.38
C ASN A 49 -21.09 -5.94 0.25
N LEU A 50 -20.34 -6.67 -0.54
CA LEU A 50 -19.83 -6.18 -1.81
C LEU A 50 -21.02 -5.98 -2.77
N GLU A 51 -21.14 -4.79 -3.32
CA GLU A 51 -22.20 -4.45 -4.28
C GLU A 51 -22.03 -5.18 -5.59
N GLN A 52 -23.11 -5.68 -6.18
CA GLN A 52 -23.06 -6.47 -7.42
C GLN A 52 -22.40 -5.70 -8.57
N THR A 53 -22.69 -4.42 -8.73
CA THR A 53 -22.09 -3.56 -9.77
C THR A 53 -20.57 -3.45 -9.63
N LYS A 54 -20.05 -3.44 -8.39
CA LYS A 54 -18.63 -3.41 -8.10
C LYS A 54 -17.99 -4.78 -8.31
N ILE A 55 -18.70 -5.86 -7.95
CA ILE A 55 -18.30 -7.25 -8.25
C ILE A 55 -18.15 -7.41 -9.77
N ASP A 56 -19.14 -7.03 -10.57
CA ASP A 56 -19.10 -7.16 -12.02
C ASP A 56 -17.92 -6.43 -12.65
N ARG A 57 -17.63 -5.23 -12.15
CA ARG A 57 -16.46 -4.45 -12.58
C ARG A 57 -15.14 -5.16 -12.26
N VAL A 58 -15.02 -5.71 -11.06
CA VAL A 58 -13.81 -6.45 -10.65
C VAL A 58 -13.68 -7.76 -11.43
N MET A 59 -14.78 -8.45 -11.68
CA MET A 59 -14.78 -9.67 -12.50
C MET A 59 -14.32 -9.41 -13.95
N ALA A 60 -14.75 -8.29 -14.56
CA ALA A 60 -14.26 -7.86 -15.87
C ALA A 60 -12.77 -7.49 -15.83
N ALA A 61 -12.32 -6.82 -14.77
CA ALA A 61 -10.92 -6.49 -14.56
C ALA A 61 -10.05 -7.75 -14.43
N LEU A 62 -10.48 -8.73 -13.66
CA LEU A 62 -9.78 -10.01 -13.49
C LEU A 62 -9.65 -10.75 -14.83
N GLU A 63 -10.69 -10.78 -15.64
CA GLU A 63 -10.66 -11.40 -16.96
C GLU A 63 -9.61 -10.75 -17.87
N TRP A 64 -9.58 -9.42 -17.89
CA TRP A 64 -8.56 -8.65 -18.61
C TRP A 64 -7.15 -8.91 -18.08
N PHE A 65 -6.97 -8.96 -16.76
CA PHE A 65 -5.67 -9.20 -16.12
C PHE A 65 -5.15 -10.61 -16.42
N ILE A 66 -6.01 -11.62 -16.37
CA ILE A 66 -5.63 -12.99 -16.74
C ILE A 66 -5.23 -13.10 -18.20
N TRP A 67 -6.02 -12.48 -19.09
CA TRP A 67 -5.68 -12.43 -20.50
C TRP A 67 -4.31 -11.76 -20.72
N THR A 68 -4.08 -10.62 -20.07
CA THR A 68 -2.81 -9.88 -20.14
C THR A 68 -1.65 -10.72 -19.62
N ALA A 69 -1.78 -11.38 -18.47
CA ALA A 69 -0.76 -12.26 -17.92
C ALA A 69 -0.40 -13.42 -18.86
N ARG A 70 -1.39 -13.99 -19.53
CA ARG A 70 -1.18 -15.04 -20.55
C ARG A 70 -0.45 -14.50 -21.78
N GLN A 71 -0.87 -13.35 -22.31
CA GLN A 71 -0.22 -12.72 -23.48
C GLN A 71 1.22 -12.31 -23.20
N THR A 72 1.52 -11.93 -21.96
CA THR A 72 2.88 -11.61 -21.51
C THR A 72 3.68 -12.84 -21.09
N GLN A 73 3.13 -14.05 -21.28
CA GLN A 73 3.80 -15.33 -20.99
C GLN A 73 4.27 -15.46 -19.54
N CYS A 74 3.47 -14.99 -18.58
CA CYS A 74 3.76 -15.19 -17.17
C CYS A 74 3.73 -16.68 -16.83
N SER A 75 4.83 -17.21 -16.27
CA SER A 75 4.95 -18.60 -15.82
C SER A 75 4.34 -18.82 -14.44
N HIS A 76 4.27 -17.75 -13.64
CA HIS A 76 3.71 -17.77 -12.30
C HIS A 76 2.69 -16.65 -12.13
N MET A 77 1.62 -16.93 -11.38
CA MET A 77 0.60 -15.94 -11.04
C MET A 77 0.14 -16.15 -9.60
N VAL A 78 0.15 -15.09 -8.83
CA VAL A 78 -0.41 -15.05 -7.48
C VAL A 78 -1.55 -14.03 -7.46
N VAL A 79 -2.71 -14.47 -6.97
CA VAL A 79 -3.89 -13.61 -6.77
C VAL A 79 -4.23 -13.59 -5.30
N PHE A 80 -4.33 -12.41 -4.74
CA PHE A 80 -4.74 -12.25 -3.35
C PHE A 80 -5.82 -11.16 -3.18
N ALA A 81 -6.57 -11.28 -2.11
CA ALA A 81 -7.59 -10.31 -1.70
C ALA A 81 -7.36 -9.88 -0.26
N THR A 82 -7.74 -8.65 0.04
CA THR A 82 -7.47 -8.00 1.33
C THR A 82 -8.75 -7.63 2.08
N SER A 83 -8.71 -6.65 2.96
CA SER A 83 -9.72 -6.34 3.97
C SER A 83 -11.16 -6.29 3.46
N ALA A 84 -11.46 -5.64 2.33
CA ALA A 84 -12.84 -5.53 1.86
C ALA A 84 -13.46 -6.89 1.53
N VAL A 85 -12.71 -7.79 0.89
CA VAL A 85 -13.20 -9.15 0.57
C VAL A 85 -13.24 -10.02 1.82
N ARG A 86 -12.24 -9.89 2.70
CA ARG A 86 -12.12 -10.65 3.94
C ARG A 86 -13.31 -10.38 4.87
N GLU A 87 -13.77 -9.13 4.96
CA GLU A 87 -14.74 -8.66 5.93
C GLU A 87 -16.18 -8.65 5.40
N ALA A 88 -16.38 -8.71 4.08
CA ALA A 88 -17.71 -8.73 3.49
C ALA A 88 -18.42 -10.07 3.74
N GLN A 89 -19.74 -10.03 4.07
CA GLN A 89 -20.55 -11.22 4.25
C GLN A 89 -20.56 -12.12 3.00
N ASN A 90 -20.66 -11.52 1.82
CA ASN A 90 -20.63 -12.22 0.53
C ASN A 90 -19.21 -12.34 -0.08
N GLY A 91 -18.17 -12.05 0.71
CA GLY A 91 -16.79 -12.11 0.24
C GLY A 91 -16.35 -13.51 -0.20
N LYS A 92 -16.76 -14.55 0.51
CA LYS A 92 -16.51 -15.95 0.14
C LYS A 92 -17.16 -16.33 -1.17
N ASP A 93 -18.40 -15.90 -1.40
CA ASP A 93 -19.14 -16.18 -2.64
C ASP A 93 -18.50 -15.46 -3.82
N PHE A 94 -18.06 -14.22 -3.63
CA PHE A 94 -17.28 -13.48 -4.61
C PHE A 94 -15.99 -14.24 -4.97
N VAL A 95 -15.23 -14.70 -3.97
CA VAL A 95 -13.98 -15.43 -4.21
C VAL A 95 -14.24 -16.71 -4.99
N GLN A 96 -15.26 -17.50 -4.64
CA GLN A 96 -15.60 -18.72 -5.39
C GLN A 96 -15.97 -18.44 -6.85
N GLN A 97 -16.70 -17.35 -7.11
CA GLN A 97 -17.04 -16.94 -8.47
C GLN A 97 -15.79 -16.50 -9.25
N ALA A 98 -14.93 -15.69 -8.59
CA ALA A 98 -13.70 -15.20 -9.18
C ALA A 98 -12.71 -16.34 -9.48
N GLU A 99 -12.51 -17.30 -8.57
CA GLU A 99 -11.65 -18.46 -8.76
C GLU A 99 -12.08 -19.32 -9.96
N ARG A 100 -13.40 -19.55 -10.12
CA ARG A 100 -13.92 -20.24 -11.32
C ARG A 100 -13.59 -19.48 -12.61
N LYS A 101 -13.66 -18.15 -12.58
CA LYS A 101 -13.40 -17.31 -13.73
C LYS A 101 -11.92 -17.24 -14.10
N ILE A 102 -11.05 -17.13 -13.11
CA ILE A 102 -9.59 -17.05 -13.35
C ILE A 102 -8.93 -18.41 -13.58
N GLY A 103 -9.60 -19.50 -13.17
CA GLY A 103 -9.05 -20.86 -13.22
C GLY A 103 -7.92 -21.10 -12.21
N GLY A 104 -7.93 -20.41 -11.07
CA GLY A 104 -6.89 -20.47 -10.05
C GLY A 104 -7.40 -20.06 -8.68
N ARG A 105 -6.55 -20.15 -7.66
CA ARG A 105 -6.88 -19.78 -6.28
C ARG A 105 -6.68 -18.28 -6.01
N ILE A 106 -7.52 -17.74 -5.13
CA ILE A 106 -7.39 -16.40 -4.56
C ILE A 106 -7.09 -16.54 -3.07
N HIS A 107 -5.95 -16.01 -2.64
CA HIS A 107 -5.53 -16.03 -1.24
C HIS A 107 -6.16 -14.84 -0.50
N ILE A 108 -7.12 -15.09 0.40
CA ILE A 108 -7.62 -14.03 1.29
C ILE A 108 -6.59 -13.85 2.40
N LEU A 109 -5.90 -12.74 2.40
CA LEU A 109 -4.87 -12.43 3.39
C LEU A 109 -5.51 -12.01 4.71
N SER A 110 -4.96 -12.49 5.83
CA SER A 110 -5.23 -11.89 7.14
C SER A 110 -4.55 -10.53 7.26
N GLY A 111 -4.99 -9.68 8.19
CA GLY A 111 -4.33 -8.39 8.42
C GLY A 111 -2.85 -8.54 8.83
N GLU A 112 -2.53 -9.60 9.58
CA GLU A 112 -1.15 -9.93 9.94
C GLU A 112 -0.33 -10.33 8.71
N ALA A 113 -0.87 -11.16 7.81
CA ALA A 113 -0.21 -11.53 6.57
C ALA A 113 -0.02 -10.31 5.63
N GLU A 114 -1.00 -9.40 5.58
CA GLU A 114 -0.87 -8.13 4.86
C GLU A 114 0.29 -7.31 5.42
N ALA A 115 0.33 -7.09 6.74
CA ALA A 115 1.39 -6.33 7.42
C ALA A 115 2.78 -6.96 7.21
N HIS A 116 2.87 -8.29 7.32
CA HIS A 116 4.13 -9.01 7.11
C HIS A 116 4.65 -8.85 5.67
N LEU A 117 3.80 -9.10 4.66
CA LEU A 117 4.17 -8.96 3.25
C LEU A 117 4.49 -7.50 2.89
N ALA A 118 3.71 -6.55 3.41
CA ALA A 118 3.95 -5.13 3.23
C ALA A 118 5.32 -4.71 3.77
N THR A 119 5.66 -5.17 4.98
CA THR A 119 6.95 -4.90 5.61
C THR A 119 8.10 -5.58 4.87
N THR A 120 7.92 -6.83 4.43
CA THR A 120 8.92 -7.51 3.61
C THR A 120 9.26 -6.70 2.36
N GLY A 121 8.25 -6.20 1.63
CA GLY A 121 8.47 -5.35 0.47
C GLY A 121 9.14 -4.03 0.81
N ALA A 122 8.68 -3.35 1.86
CA ALA A 122 9.26 -2.07 2.30
C ALA A 122 10.72 -2.21 2.68
N MET A 123 11.06 -3.19 3.51
CA MET A 123 12.42 -3.44 3.98
C MET A 123 13.36 -3.90 2.86
N ALA A 124 12.83 -4.55 1.83
CA ALA A 124 13.61 -4.86 0.64
C ALA A 124 14.04 -3.60 -0.14
N SER A 125 13.31 -2.50 -0.01
CA SER A 125 13.62 -1.23 -0.70
C SER A 125 14.35 -0.21 0.17
N ILE A 126 14.17 -0.26 1.49
CA ILE A 126 14.80 0.64 2.49
C ILE A 126 15.35 -0.21 3.64
N PRO A 127 16.40 -1.00 3.42
CA PRO A 127 16.84 -2.05 4.36
C PRO A 127 17.48 -1.51 5.65
N ASP A 128 17.88 -0.26 5.67
CA ASP A 128 18.51 0.41 6.82
C ASP A 128 17.51 1.09 7.74
N ALA A 129 16.23 1.20 7.34
CA ALA A 129 15.21 1.82 8.18
C ALA A 129 14.95 1.00 9.44
N LYS A 130 14.77 1.72 10.56
CA LYS A 130 14.43 1.13 11.87
C LYS A 130 13.28 1.90 12.49
N GLY A 131 12.21 1.21 12.85
CA GLY A 131 11.02 1.82 13.41
C GLY A 131 9.76 1.06 13.04
N VAL A 132 8.75 1.74 12.51
CA VAL A 132 7.45 1.19 12.13
C VAL A 132 7.19 1.32 10.64
N VAL A 133 6.76 0.24 10.00
CA VAL A 133 6.21 0.25 8.63
C VAL A 133 4.71 0.46 8.71
N ILE A 134 4.17 1.33 7.87
CA ILE A 134 2.74 1.62 7.78
C ILE A 134 2.23 1.40 6.36
N ASP A 135 1.16 0.62 6.23
CA ASP A 135 0.38 0.51 4.98
C ASP A 135 -1.05 0.98 5.22
N LEU A 136 -1.38 2.15 4.69
CA LEU A 136 -2.73 2.68 4.78
C LEU A 136 -3.52 2.34 3.52
N GLY A 137 -4.33 1.29 3.64
CA GLY A 137 -5.24 0.85 2.60
C GLY A 137 -6.56 1.61 2.55
N GLY A 138 -7.50 1.10 1.76
CA GLY A 138 -8.86 1.65 1.71
C GLY A 138 -9.69 1.26 2.94
N GLY A 139 -9.59 0.00 3.37
CA GLY A 139 -10.38 -0.56 4.46
C GLY A 139 -9.64 -0.69 5.79
N SER A 140 -8.32 -0.82 5.76
CA SER A 140 -7.49 -1.08 6.94
C SER A 140 -6.21 -0.26 6.96
N LEU A 141 -5.60 -0.18 8.14
CA LEU A 141 -4.25 0.34 8.40
C LEU A 141 -3.45 -0.79 9.02
N GLU A 142 -2.41 -1.21 8.32
CA GLU A 142 -1.45 -2.20 8.77
C GLU A 142 -0.23 -1.50 9.37
N LEU A 143 0.20 -1.99 10.52
CA LEU A 143 1.37 -1.53 11.27
C LEU A 143 2.26 -2.73 11.56
N SER A 144 3.56 -2.59 11.36
CA SER A 144 4.55 -3.60 11.73
C SER A 144 5.84 -2.93 12.16
N ASP A 145 6.53 -3.48 13.16
CA ASP A 145 7.91 -3.07 13.39
C ASP A 145 8.82 -3.56 12.24
N THR A 146 9.90 -2.80 11.96
CA THR A 146 10.84 -3.15 10.88
C THR A 146 11.60 -4.45 11.12
N SER A 147 11.61 -4.99 12.35
CA SER A 147 12.19 -6.30 12.68
C SER A 147 11.21 -7.46 12.47
N GLN A 148 9.97 -7.17 12.09
CA GLN A 148 8.89 -8.13 11.82
C GLN A 148 8.53 -9.04 13.01
N LYS A 149 8.62 -8.53 14.23
CA LYS A 149 8.22 -9.24 15.44
C LYS A 149 6.79 -8.91 15.86
N HIS A 150 6.33 -7.71 15.55
CA HIS A 150 5.02 -7.20 15.94
C HIS A 150 4.25 -6.72 14.74
N PHE A 151 2.98 -7.08 14.70
CA PHE A 151 2.04 -6.71 13.64
C PHE A 151 0.71 -6.30 14.27
N THR A 152 0.09 -5.28 13.69
CA THR A 152 -1.27 -4.88 14.05
C THR A 152 -2.00 -4.44 12.79
N SER A 153 -3.22 -4.92 12.60
CA SER A 153 -4.13 -4.43 11.56
C SER A 153 -5.34 -3.79 12.23
N LEU A 154 -5.59 -2.53 11.91
CA LEU A 154 -6.75 -1.78 12.35
C LEU A 154 -7.74 -1.64 11.20
N PRO A 155 -9.07 -1.80 11.39
CA PRO A 155 -10.07 -1.61 10.35
C PRO A 155 -10.31 -0.10 10.07
N LEU A 156 -9.23 0.66 9.98
CA LEU A 156 -9.18 2.12 9.89
C LEU A 156 -8.44 2.60 8.63
N GLY A 157 -8.76 1.98 7.48
CA GLY A 157 -8.31 2.51 6.19
C GLY A 157 -9.02 3.80 5.81
N VAL A 158 -8.55 4.48 4.77
CA VAL A 158 -9.04 5.84 4.41
C VAL A 158 -10.56 5.91 4.14
N LEU A 159 -11.14 4.87 3.56
CA LEU A 159 -12.58 4.83 3.28
C LEU A 159 -13.37 4.53 4.56
N SER A 160 -12.87 3.63 5.40
CA SER A 160 -13.45 3.34 6.72
C SER A 160 -13.39 4.56 7.63
N LEU A 161 -12.25 5.25 7.69
CA LEU A 161 -12.07 6.47 8.46
C LEU A 161 -13.03 7.57 8.04
N LYS A 162 -13.17 7.77 6.72
CA LYS A 162 -14.10 8.75 6.17
C LYS A 162 -15.52 8.46 6.63
N ALA A 163 -15.98 7.23 6.51
CA ALA A 163 -17.32 6.81 6.94
C ALA A 163 -17.52 6.96 8.46
N LEU A 164 -16.59 6.42 9.28
CA LEU A 164 -16.67 6.44 10.74
C LEU A 164 -16.59 7.86 11.35
N SER A 165 -15.89 8.76 10.69
CA SER A 165 -15.79 10.16 11.15
C SER A 165 -16.94 11.04 10.70
N GLY A 166 -17.86 10.53 9.87
CA GLY A 166 -18.95 11.32 9.30
C GLY A 166 -18.42 12.42 8.38
N ASP A 167 -17.49 12.08 7.50
CA ASP A 167 -16.81 12.99 6.57
C ASP A 167 -15.99 14.12 7.22
N ASP A 168 -15.55 13.93 8.48
CA ASP A 168 -14.77 14.89 9.24
C ASP A 168 -13.33 14.38 9.45
N PRO A 169 -12.31 14.95 8.74
CA PRO A 169 -10.92 14.51 8.88
C PRO A 169 -10.30 14.78 10.26
N VAL A 170 -10.79 15.79 10.99
CA VAL A 170 -10.31 16.07 12.35
C VAL A 170 -10.77 14.97 13.31
N LYS A 171 -12.02 14.56 13.21
CA LYS A 171 -12.53 13.39 13.96
C LYS A 171 -11.82 12.12 13.55
N ALA A 172 -11.52 11.93 12.26
CA ALA A 172 -10.76 10.78 11.78
C ALA A 172 -9.39 10.69 12.45
N LYS A 173 -8.67 11.81 12.58
CA LYS A 173 -7.40 11.87 13.32
C LYS A 173 -7.60 11.46 14.80
N ALA A 174 -8.62 11.98 15.46
CA ALA A 174 -8.88 11.66 16.86
C ALA A 174 -9.20 10.16 17.08
N ILE A 175 -9.95 9.54 16.15
CA ILE A 175 -10.20 8.09 16.15
C ILE A 175 -8.87 7.33 16.05
N LEU A 176 -8.01 7.71 15.10
CA LEU A 176 -6.71 7.06 14.90
C LEU A 176 -5.80 7.16 16.11
N VAL A 177 -5.65 8.35 16.68
CA VAL A 177 -4.84 8.57 17.90
C VAL A 177 -5.31 7.65 19.01
N LYS A 178 -6.61 7.57 19.26
CA LYS A 178 -7.20 6.70 20.31
C LYS A 178 -6.89 5.22 20.07
N GLU A 179 -6.96 4.75 18.83
CA GLU A 179 -6.70 3.34 18.52
C GLU A 179 -5.19 3.01 18.50
N ILE A 180 -4.35 3.93 18.00
CA ILE A 180 -2.89 3.77 17.99
C ILE A 180 -2.34 3.72 19.42
N GLN A 181 -2.87 4.54 20.34
CA GLN A 181 -2.45 4.54 21.76
C GLN A 181 -2.69 3.22 22.49
N LYS A 182 -3.56 2.36 21.99
CA LYS A 182 -3.82 1.02 22.54
C LYS A 182 -2.76 -0.02 22.12
N ILE A 183 -1.89 0.32 21.19
CA ILE A 183 -0.89 -0.58 20.63
C ILE A 183 0.39 -0.45 21.47
N ASP A 184 0.57 -1.35 22.45
CA ASP A 184 1.67 -1.25 23.42
C ASP A 184 3.06 -1.34 22.77
N TRP A 185 3.24 -2.19 21.77
CA TRP A 185 4.54 -2.39 21.14
C TRP A 185 5.06 -1.14 20.37
N LEU A 186 4.21 -0.18 20.04
CA LEU A 186 4.65 1.09 19.44
C LEU A 186 5.49 1.96 20.40
N LYS A 187 5.44 1.69 21.70
CA LYS A 187 6.25 2.36 22.72
C LYS A 187 7.71 1.87 22.73
N ASP A 188 7.95 0.65 22.22
CA ASP A 188 9.23 -0.03 22.22
C ASP A 188 9.74 -0.30 20.80
N LEU A 189 9.66 0.71 19.92
CA LEU A 189 10.10 0.59 18.54
C LEU A 189 11.61 0.37 18.43
N PRO A 190 12.10 -0.44 17.47
CA PRO A 190 13.53 -0.70 17.26
C PRO A 190 14.30 0.53 16.73
N GLY A 191 13.63 1.63 16.49
CA GLY A 191 14.16 2.90 15.98
C GLY A 191 13.03 3.89 15.72
N ASN A 192 13.37 5.05 15.19
CA ASN A 192 12.53 6.25 15.19
C ASN A 192 12.01 6.64 13.81
N SER A 193 12.05 5.73 12.84
CA SER A 193 11.55 6.00 11.49
C SER A 193 10.14 5.45 11.27
N ILE A 194 9.29 6.21 10.60
CA ILE A 194 8.09 5.70 9.95
C ILE A 194 8.45 5.36 8.51
N VAL A 195 8.24 4.13 8.07
CA VAL A 195 8.32 3.73 6.66
C VAL A 195 6.92 3.68 6.09
N ALA A 196 6.54 4.69 5.31
CA ALA A 196 5.21 4.81 4.74
C ALA A 196 5.15 4.20 3.34
N ILE A 197 4.25 3.24 3.14
CA ILE A 197 4.04 2.58 1.87
C ILE A 197 2.67 2.90 1.26
N GLY A 198 2.49 2.50 0.02
CA GLY A 198 1.25 2.68 -0.71
C GLY A 198 1.17 3.99 -1.50
N SER A 199 0.35 3.98 -2.55
CA SER A 199 0.21 5.14 -3.45
C SER A 199 -0.41 6.36 -2.78
N GLY A 200 -1.18 6.14 -1.72
CA GLY A 200 -1.81 7.19 -0.93
C GLY A 200 -0.79 8.03 -0.16
N MET A 201 0.10 7.34 0.56
CA MET A 201 1.16 8.01 1.31
C MET A 201 2.12 8.74 0.38
N ARG A 202 2.50 8.13 -0.74
CA ARG A 202 3.32 8.83 -1.76
C ARG A 202 2.66 10.05 -2.39
N SER A 203 1.33 10.16 -2.33
CA SER A 203 0.65 11.40 -2.76
C SER A 203 0.92 12.55 -1.81
N ILE A 204 1.02 12.29 -0.50
CA ILE A 204 1.41 13.31 0.49
C ILE A 204 2.86 13.74 0.23
N ALA A 205 3.77 12.78 0.01
CA ALA A 205 5.16 13.09 -0.33
C ALA A 205 5.27 14.01 -1.56
N ARG A 206 4.55 13.69 -2.66
CA ARG A 206 4.55 14.53 -3.87
C ARG A 206 4.03 15.93 -3.63
N LEU A 207 2.95 16.07 -2.86
CA LEU A 207 2.40 17.38 -2.52
C LEU A 207 3.39 18.19 -1.66
N HIS A 208 4.04 17.54 -0.71
CA HIS A 208 5.06 18.17 0.11
C HIS A 208 6.26 18.61 -0.74
N MET A 209 6.78 17.71 -1.59
CA MET A 209 7.86 18.05 -2.53
C MET A 209 7.50 19.29 -3.38
N ALA A 210 6.29 19.31 -3.94
CA ALA A 210 5.83 20.41 -4.77
C ALA A 210 5.65 21.73 -3.96
N ALA A 211 5.22 21.65 -2.69
CA ALA A 211 5.03 22.81 -1.83
C ALA A 211 6.37 23.45 -1.40
N PHE A 212 7.45 22.66 -1.38
CA PHE A 212 8.79 23.09 -0.98
C PHE A 212 9.79 23.14 -2.14
N ASP A 213 9.32 23.16 -3.38
CA ASP A 213 10.13 23.22 -4.60
C ASP A 213 11.29 22.18 -4.60
N TYR A 214 10.99 20.96 -4.12
CA TYR A 214 12.00 19.91 -4.03
C TYR A 214 12.49 19.52 -5.42
N PRO A 215 13.82 19.47 -5.67
CA PRO A 215 14.35 19.41 -7.03
C PRO A 215 14.13 18.07 -7.75
N LEU A 216 13.79 17.00 -7.01
CA LEU A 216 13.60 15.66 -7.56
C LEU A 216 12.21 15.15 -7.25
N GLU A 217 11.41 14.81 -8.26
CA GLU A 217 10.07 14.21 -8.07
C GLU A 217 10.11 12.70 -7.78
N ILE A 218 11.12 12.24 -7.02
CA ILE A 218 11.32 10.84 -6.66
C ILE A 218 10.83 10.64 -5.23
N THR A 219 9.68 9.95 -5.09
CA THR A 219 9.10 9.68 -3.77
C THR A 219 9.76 8.53 -3.00
N HIS A 220 10.52 7.68 -3.69
CA HIS A 220 11.23 6.60 -3.02
C HIS A 220 12.33 7.17 -2.13
N ASP A 221 12.30 6.73 -0.88
CA ASP A 221 13.20 7.17 0.17
C ASP A 221 13.20 8.70 0.44
N TYR A 222 12.14 9.38 0.00
CA TYR A 222 11.94 10.77 0.38
C TYR A 222 11.80 10.86 1.89
N ASN A 223 12.60 11.74 2.50
CA ASN A 223 12.63 11.95 3.94
C ASN A 223 11.81 13.19 4.32
N LEU A 224 10.76 12.99 5.11
CA LEU A 224 9.89 14.04 5.63
C LEU A 224 10.16 14.22 7.12
N PRO A 225 10.70 15.38 7.56
CA PRO A 225 10.89 15.68 8.97
C PRO A 225 9.55 15.79 9.71
N PRO A 226 9.45 15.35 10.99
CA PRO A 226 8.19 15.34 11.72
C PRO A 226 7.53 16.71 11.82
N GLU A 227 8.28 17.77 12.15
CA GLU A 227 7.74 19.10 12.36
C GLU A 227 7.05 19.64 11.12
N THR A 228 7.75 19.58 9.97
CA THR A 228 7.18 20.02 8.68
C THR A 228 6.08 19.09 8.22
N GLY A 229 6.21 17.79 8.52
CA GLY A 229 5.19 16.77 8.22
C GLY A 229 3.88 17.00 8.97
N ILE A 230 3.95 17.28 10.27
CA ILE A 230 2.77 17.58 11.10
C ILE A 230 2.08 18.85 10.60
N GLU A 231 2.84 19.95 10.40
CA GLU A 231 2.28 21.20 9.88
C GLU A 231 1.61 21.01 8.52
N PHE A 232 2.27 20.32 7.62
CA PHE A 232 1.76 20.04 6.28
C PHE A 232 0.49 19.18 6.31
N CYS A 233 0.49 18.10 7.09
CA CYS A 233 -0.68 17.25 7.26
C CYS A 233 -1.84 18.03 7.90
N GLN A 234 -1.57 18.92 8.86
CA GLN A 234 -2.61 19.74 9.49
C GLN A 234 -3.30 20.65 8.48
N LYS A 235 -2.55 21.28 7.58
CA LYS A 235 -3.11 22.09 6.48
C LYS A 235 -4.02 21.26 5.57
N LEU A 236 -3.59 20.04 5.21
CA LEU A 236 -4.40 19.12 4.41
C LEU A 236 -5.69 18.67 5.12
N ILE A 237 -5.62 18.41 6.44
CA ILE A 237 -6.78 18.06 7.27
C ILE A 237 -7.80 19.21 7.31
N ASN A 238 -7.32 20.45 7.40
CA ASN A 238 -8.14 21.66 7.43
C ASN A 238 -8.69 22.04 6.05
N GLY A 239 -8.28 21.36 4.97
CA GLY A 239 -8.69 21.66 3.61
C GLY A 239 -8.09 22.96 3.06
N GLU A 240 -6.95 23.41 3.60
CA GLU A 240 -6.26 24.60 3.15
C GLU A 240 -5.70 24.41 1.73
N ASP A 241 -5.76 25.46 0.92
CA ASP A 241 -5.13 25.46 -0.39
C ASP A 241 -3.61 25.54 -0.24
N MET A 242 -2.93 24.51 -0.67
CA MET A 242 -1.47 24.44 -0.59
C MET A 242 -0.77 25.24 -1.71
N GLY A 243 -1.53 25.91 -2.60
CA GLY A 243 -0.97 26.66 -3.72
C GLY A 243 -0.26 25.83 -4.78
N VAL A 244 -0.26 24.50 -4.64
CA VAL A 244 0.45 23.59 -5.53
C VAL A 244 -0.50 22.73 -6.35
N ARG A 245 -0.18 22.56 -7.63
CA ARG A 245 -0.90 21.67 -8.54
C ARG A 245 -0.03 20.45 -8.81
N VAL A 246 -0.32 19.34 -8.14
CA VAL A 246 0.26 18.06 -8.53
C VAL A 246 -0.57 17.51 -9.70
N GLN A 247 0.09 17.38 -10.86
CA GLN A 247 -0.52 16.75 -12.02
C GLN A 247 -0.88 15.28 -11.69
N ASN A 248 -1.98 14.80 -12.26
CA ASN A 248 -2.41 13.39 -12.17
C ASN A 248 -2.96 12.90 -10.80
N ILE A 249 -3.38 13.77 -9.90
CA ILE A 249 -4.18 13.35 -8.75
C ILE A 249 -5.67 13.34 -9.16
N SER A 250 -6.27 12.16 -9.28
CA SER A 250 -7.69 12.00 -9.59
C SER A 250 -8.58 12.59 -8.49
N LYS A 251 -9.83 12.97 -8.83
CA LYS A 251 -10.81 13.48 -7.86
C LYS A 251 -10.98 12.51 -6.68
N ALA A 252 -11.15 11.21 -6.95
CA ALA A 252 -11.28 10.18 -5.91
C ALA A 252 -10.08 10.13 -4.94
N TYR A 253 -8.89 10.51 -5.40
CA TYR A 253 -7.71 10.64 -4.53
C TYR A 253 -7.72 11.90 -3.68
N LYS A 254 -8.23 13.02 -4.24
CA LYS A 254 -8.36 14.28 -3.51
C LYS A 254 -9.37 14.18 -2.38
N ASP A 255 -10.49 13.50 -2.61
CA ASP A 255 -11.58 13.33 -1.63
C ASP A 255 -11.15 12.54 -0.38
N VAL A 256 -10.11 11.71 -0.46
CA VAL A 256 -9.59 10.95 0.68
C VAL A 256 -8.22 11.42 1.18
N LEU A 257 -7.66 12.46 0.57
CA LEU A 257 -6.36 13.00 0.95
C LEU A 257 -6.32 13.52 2.39
N PRO A 258 -7.33 14.26 2.92
CA PRO A 258 -7.35 14.72 4.30
C PRO A 258 -7.30 13.56 5.31
N TYR A 259 -7.92 12.42 5.00
CA TYR A 259 -7.91 11.23 5.87
C TYR A 259 -6.56 10.52 5.87
N ARG A 260 -5.83 10.56 4.76
CA ARG A 260 -4.43 10.10 4.70
C ARG A 260 -3.51 10.98 5.51
N ALA A 261 -3.71 12.30 5.41
CA ALA A 261 -3.00 13.28 6.22
C ALA A 261 -3.30 13.08 7.71
N ALA A 262 -4.57 12.81 8.06
CA ALA A 262 -4.98 12.50 9.43
C ALA A 262 -4.24 11.27 9.99
N ALA A 263 -4.11 10.19 9.19
CA ALA A 263 -3.39 9.00 9.59
C ALA A 263 -1.89 9.26 9.76
N LEU A 264 -1.25 9.95 8.82
CA LEU A 264 0.17 10.28 8.93
C LEU A 264 0.43 11.23 10.11
N CYS A 265 -0.42 12.22 10.31
CA CYS A 265 -0.32 13.16 11.44
C CYS A 265 -0.43 12.43 12.78
N ALA A 266 -1.39 11.52 12.94
CA ALA A 266 -1.56 10.74 14.16
C ALA A 266 -0.33 9.88 14.49
N LEU A 267 0.36 9.36 13.48
CA LEU A 267 1.57 8.55 13.64
C LEU A 267 2.82 9.43 13.89
N LEU A 268 2.88 10.61 13.29
CA LEU A 268 3.95 11.57 13.54
C LEU A 268 3.92 12.16 14.96
N GLU A 269 2.76 12.09 15.62
CA GLU A 269 2.60 12.52 17.03
C GLU A 269 3.02 11.44 18.04
N LEU A 270 3.47 10.26 17.57
CA LEU A 270 4.12 9.27 18.45
C LEU A 270 5.43 9.85 18.99
N GLU A 271 5.77 9.44 20.21
CA GLU A 271 7.03 9.85 20.83
C GLU A 271 8.23 9.29 20.06
N ASN A 272 9.29 10.09 19.99
CA ASN A 272 10.59 9.71 19.40
C ASN A 272 10.55 9.35 17.89
N ILE A 273 9.67 9.91 17.10
CA ILE A 273 9.75 9.80 15.64
C ILE A 273 10.67 10.89 15.09
N ASP A 274 11.71 10.46 14.36
CA ASP A 274 12.71 11.38 13.76
C ASP A 274 12.43 11.70 12.30
N ASN A 275 11.75 10.79 11.58
CA ASN A 275 11.48 10.99 10.16
C ASN A 275 10.37 10.07 9.62
N VAL A 276 9.83 10.43 8.45
CA VAL A 276 9.03 9.54 7.60
C VAL A 276 9.78 9.30 6.31
N ARG A 277 10.00 8.04 5.96
CA ARG A 277 10.59 7.61 4.68
C ARG A 277 9.52 6.92 3.83
N PHE A 278 9.42 7.28 2.57
CA PHE A 278 8.38 6.73 1.67
C PHE A 278 8.94 5.62 0.81
N ALA A 279 8.45 4.40 0.99
CA ALA A 279 8.86 3.26 0.17
C ALA A 279 7.98 3.09 -1.08
N THR A 280 8.59 2.69 -2.20
CA THR A 280 7.86 2.33 -3.42
C THR A 280 7.40 0.89 -3.40
N PHE A 281 8.15 0.01 -2.76
CA PHE A 281 7.78 -1.38 -2.57
C PHE A 281 6.82 -1.54 -1.39
N GLY A 282 5.96 -2.53 -1.47
CA GLY A 282 4.96 -2.84 -0.46
C GLY A 282 4.49 -4.29 -0.60
N ILE A 283 3.21 -4.55 -0.33
CA ILE A 283 2.64 -5.90 -0.28
C ILE A 283 2.90 -6.74 -1.54
N ARG A 284 2.83 -6.16 -2.73
CA ARG A 284 3.02 -6.89 -4.00
C ARG A 284 4.46 -7.35 -4.19
N GLU A 285 5.40 -6.50 -3.84
CA GLU A 285 6.81 -6.84 -3.84
C GLU A 285 7.12 -7.84 -2.72
N GLY A 286 6.47 -7.71 -1.56
CA GLY A 286 6.54 -8.72 -0.49
C GLY A 286 6.04 -10.09 -0.95
N VAL A 287 4.93 -10.15 -1.68
CA VAL A 287 4.44 -11.39 -2.31
C VAL A 287 5.46 -11.93 -3.29
N LEU A 288 6.02 -11.08 -4.15
CA LEU A 288 7.07 -11.48 -5.09
C LEU A 288 8.26 -12.10 -4.37
N PHE A 289 8.81 -11.40 -3.36
CA PHE A 289 9.97 -11.88 -2.61
C PHE A 289 9.69 -13.16 -1.81
N SER A 290 8.47 -13.36 -1.33
CA SER A 290 8.09 -14.61 -0.64
C SER A 290 8.09 -15.84 -1.55
N GLN A 291 7.99 -15.66 -2.87
CA GLN A 291 8.04 -16.75 -3.85
C GLN A 291 9.46 -17.02 -4.38
N MET A 292 10.42 -16.18 -4.04
CA MET A 292 11.81 -16.35 -4.47
C MET A 292 12.58 -17.21 -3.49
N ALA A 293 13.36 -18.16 -3.99
CA ALA A 293 14.17 -19.07 -3.17
C ALA A 293 15.26 -18.34 -2.35
N SER A 294 15.70 -17.18 -2.84
CA SER A 294 16.56 -16.24 -2.10
C SER A 294 16.13 -14.83 -2.46
N CYS A 295 15.94 -13.96 -1.47
CA CYS A 295 15.68 -12.56 -1.76
C CYS A 295 16.94 -11.96 -2.39
N PRO A 296 16.93 -11.58 -3.69
CA PRO A 296 18.13 -11.06 -4.36
C PRO A 296 18.45 -9.63 -3.95
N VAL A 297 17.62 -9.03 -3.10
CA VAL A 297 17.81 -7.65 -2.66
C VAL A 297 19.07 -7.59 -1.82
N SER A 298 20.13 -7.11 -2.43
CA SER A 298 21.38 -6.79 -1.74
C SER A 298 21.10 -5.70 -0.71
N ARG A 299 22.06 -5.50 0.22
CA ARG A 299 22.01 -4.36 1.17
C ARG A 299 21.89 -2.99 0.49
N ASP A 300 22.04 -2.93 -0.83
CA ASP A 300 21.95 -1.73 -1.66
C ASP A 300 21.05 -2.02 -2.86
N PRO A 301 19.74 -1.68 -2.79
CA PRO A 301 18.78 -1.91 -3.87
C PRO A 301 19.14 -1.18 -5.19
N LEU A 302 19.73 0.01 -5.10
CA LEU A 302 20.15 0.78 -6.28
C LEU A 302 21.25 0.06 -7.03
N LYS A 303 22.25 -0.44 -6.29
CA LYS A 303 23.35 -1.24 -6.87
C LYS A 303 22.82 -2.53 -7.50
N ALA A 304 21.90 -3.23 -6.83
CA ALA A 304 21.27 -4.44 -7.36
C ALA A 304 20.53 -4.16 -8.67
N PHE A 305 19.74 -3.09 -8.73
CA PHE A 305 19.05 -2.66 -9.94
C PHE A 305 20.03 -2.28 -11.07
N ALA A 306 21.07 -1.51 -10.75
CA ALA A 306 22.08 -1.09 -11.75
C ALA A 306 22.84 -2.29 -12.34
N LEU A 307 23.20 -3.27 -11.53
CA LEU A 307 23.84 -4.51 -11.97
C LEU A 307 22.91 -5.34 -12.87
N GLU A 308 21.64 -5.48 -12.49
CA GLU A 308 20.65 -6.18 -13.31
C GLU A 308 20.44 -5.49 -14.66
N LEU A 309 20.33 -4.16 -14.66
CA LEU A 309 20.20 -3.39 -15.89
C LEU A 309 21.43 -3.54 -16.81
N ALA A 310 22.64 -3.51 -16.25
CA ALA A 310 23.87 -3.73 -16.99
C ALA A 310 23.92 -5.16 -17.58
N HIS A 311 23.54 -6.16 -16.80
CA HIS A 311 23.47 -7.55 -17.25
C HIS A 311 22.50 -7.74 -18.42
N ARG A 312 21.30 -7.15 -18.34
CA ARG A 312 20.29 -7.17 -19.43
C ARG A 312 20.75 -6.48 -20.70
N GLN A 313 21.65 -5.50 -20.59
CA GLN A 313 22.24 -4.79 -21.73
C GLN A 313 23.50 -5.49 -22.29
N GLY A 314 23.88 -6.64 -21.74
CA GLY A 314 25.09 -7.37 -22.17
C GLY A 314 26.41 -6.68 -21.82
N ARG A 315 26.44 -5.89 -20.75
CA ARG A 315 27.61 -5.14 -20.26
C ARG A 315 28.10 -5.69 -18.93
#